data_6f3a55cbb6a9b8e3e3d8d39a835f5485
#
_entry.id   6f3a55cbb6a9b8e3e3d8d39a835f5485
#
_cell.length_a   1.000
_cell.length_b   1.000
_cell.length_c   1.000
_cell.angle_alpha   90.00
_cell.angle_beta   90.00
_cell.angle_gamma   90.00
#
_symmetry.space_group_name_H-M   'P 1'
#
loop_
_entity.id
_entity.type
_entity.pdbx_description
1 polymer ?
#
loop_
_entity_poly.entity_id
_entity_poly.type
_entity_poly.pdbx_seq_one_letter_code
_entity_poly.pdbx_strand_id
1 'polypeptide(L)'
;MRTKITALRTRKPFSTLFPPQPEVLAAIKEDMEEHGFDPSKPIDVWDDGGKLVVVDGHTRLQAATEAGLGEVETYAHEFTDETEALEYAIRNQSRRRNLTAAELLRCVEALDVRKQHGGDRRSARFSKGSAEPLKTECSADHTAS
;
A
#
# COMPACT_ATOMS: atom_id res chain seq x y z
N MET A 1 -4.53 -2.91 16.86
CA MET A 1 -4.90 -1.73 17.70
C MET A 1 -6.19 -1.12 17.16
N ARG A 2 -7.15 -0.98 18.02
CA ARG A 2 -8.42 -0.37 17.59
C ARG A 2 -8.22 1.13 17.40
N THR A 3 -8.65 1.62 16.27
CA THR A 3 -8.44 3.01 15.89
C THR A 3 -9.74 3.59 15.34
N LYS A 4 -10.04 4.81 15.73
CA LYS A 4 -11.22 5.48 15.19
C LYS A 4 -11.00 5.78 13.72
N ILE A 5 -12.03 5.55 12.92
CA ILE A 5 -11.95 5.79 11.48
C ILE A 5 -11.59 7.26 11.21
N THR A 6 -12.10 8.16 12.05
CA THR A 6 -11.82 9.59 11.86
C THR A 6 -10.35 9.95 12.08
N ALA A 7 -9.59 9.08 12.73
CA ALA A 7 -8.16 9.32 12.94
C ALA A 7 -7.30 8.83 11.78
N LEU A 8 -7.89 8.11 10.85
CA LEU A 8 -7.15 7.56 9.71
C LEU A 8 -7.20 8.53 8.54
N ARG A 9 -6.12 8.57 7.80
CA ARG A 9 -6.01 9.43 6.63
C ARG A 9 -5.72 8.59 5.40
N THR A 10 -6.31 8.98 4.28
CA THR A 10 -6.01 8.35 3.00
C THR A 10 -5.24 9.36 2.16
N ARG A 11 -4.31 8.88 1.38
CA ARG A 11 -3.43 9.75 0.62
C ARG A 11 -3.01 9.06 -0.67
N LYS A 12 -2.91 9.82 -1.75
CA LYS A 12 -2.31 9.31 -2.98
C LYS A 12 -0.82 9.09 -2.74
N PRO A 13 -0.21 8.09 -3.36
CA PRO A 13 -0.78 7.16 -4.34
C PRO A 13 -1.45 5.95 -3.71
N PHE A 14 -1.36 5.78 -2.39
CA PHE A 14 -1.90 4.59 -1.73
C PHE A 14 -3.37 4.40 -2.04
N SER A 15 -4.15 5.48 -2.01
CA SER A 15 -5.60 5.40 -2.16
C SER A 15 -6.02 5.11 -3.60
N THR A 16 -5.13 5.26 -4.57
CA THR A 16 -5.48 5.08 -5.98
C THR A 16 -4.80 3.88 -6.64
N LEU A 17 -3.88 3.22 -5.94
CA LEU A 17 -3.16 2.09 -6.52
C LEU A 17 -4.08 0.92 -6.82
N PHE A 18 -4.93 0.58 -5.86
CA PHE A 18 -5.81 -0.58 -5.95
C PHE A 18 -7.22 -0.15 -5.60
N PRO A 19 -7.94 0.47 -6.55
CA PRO A 19 -9.29 0.95 -6.27
C PRO A 19 -10.22 -0.19 -5.87
N PRO A 20 -11.13 0.04 -4.94
CA PRO A 20 -12.05 -1.00 -4.52
C PRO A 20 -12.92 -1.48 -5.68
N GLN A 21 -13.11 -2.79 -5.76
CA GLN A 21 -14.02 -3.37 -6.74
C GLN A 21 -15.41 -3.41 -6.13
N PRO A 22 -16.44 -2.92 -6.84
CA PRO A 22 -17.78 -2.77 -6.23
C PRO A 22 -18.34 -4.06 -5.65
N GLU A 23 -18.11 -5.19 -6.32
CA GLU A 23 -18.63 -6.47 -5.86
C GLU A 23 -17.96 -6.93 -4.57
N VAL A 24 -16.63 -6.75 -4.50
CA VAL A 24 -15.87 -7.11 -3.30
C VAL A 24 -16.25 -6.19 -2.16
N LEU A 25 -16.37 -4.89 -2.45
CA LEU A 25 -16.74 -3.91 -1.45
C LEU A 25 -18.11 -4.23 -0.85
N ALA A 26 -19.07 -4.55 -1.71
CA ALA A 26 -20.42 -4.86 -1.25
C ALA A 26 -20.44 -6.10 -0.34
N ALA A 27 -19.70 -7.14 -0.71
CA ALA A 27 -19.65 -8.36 0.08
C ALA A 27 -19.02 -8.10 1.45
N ILE A 28 -17.94 -7.34 1.49
CA ILE A 28 -17.26 -7.03 2.75
C ILE A 28 -18.15 -6.16 3.62
N LYS A 29 -18.82 -5.18 3.00
CA LYS A 29 -19.73 -4.31 3.75
C LYS A 29 -20.86 -5.10 4.38
N GLU A 30 -21.45 -6.03 3.64
CA GLU A 30 -22.53 -6.85 4.17
C GLU A 30 -22.05 -7.68 5.35
N ASP A 31 -20.88 -8.27 5.23
CA ASP A 31 -20.30 -9.06 6.32
C ASP A 31 -20.07 -8.20 7.56
N MET A 32 -19.59 -6.98 7.37
CA MET A 32 -19.33 -6.07 8.48
C MET A 32 -20.63 -5.59 9.15
N GLU A 33 -21.69 -5.45 8.36
CA GLU A 33 -22.99 -5.09 8.93
C GLU A 33 -23.53 -6.19 9.84
N GLU A 34 -23.20 -7.44 9.52
CA GLU A 34 -23.65 -8.57 10.32
C GLU A 34 -22.73 -8.87 11.50
N HIS A 35 -21.42 -8.82 11.29
CA HIS A 35 -20.46 -9.34 12.27
C HIS A 35 -19.47 -8.31 12.79
N GLY A 36 -19.51 -7.08 12.29
CA GLY A 36 -18.55 -6.08 12.67
C GLY A 36 -17.23 -6.25 11.94
N PHE A 37 -16.23 -5.50 12.37
CA PHE A 37 -14.91 -5.55 11.76
C PHE A 37 -14.16 -6.79 12.22
N ASP A 38 -13.55 -7.50 11.29
CA ASP A 38 -12.77 -8.71 11.59
C ASP A 38 -11.37 -8.30 12.07
N PRO A 39 -11.07 -8.45 13.36
CA PRO A 39 -9.78 -8.01 13.90
C PRO A 39 -8.60 -8.85 13.42
N SER A 40 -8.85 -10.01 12.82
CA SER A 40 -7.76 -10.83 12.29
C SER A 40 -7.23 -10.29 10.97
N LYS A 41 -7.93 -9.32 10.39
CA LYS A 41 -7.53 -8.69 9.13
C LYS A 41 -7.43 -7.18 9.33
N PRO A 42 -6.40 -6.72 10.03
CA PRO A 42 -6.27 -5.30 10.33
C PRO A 42 -5.92 -4.50 9.09
N ILE A 43 -6.23 -3.22 9.15
CA ILE A 43 -5.82 -2.27 8.12
C ILE A 43 -4.40 -1.85 8.40
N ASP A 44 -3.53 -1.93 7.38
CA ASP A 44 -2.14 -1.53 7.54
C ASP A 44 -2.03 -0.02 7.40
N VAL A 45 -1.43 0.63 8.39
CA VAL A 45 -1.25 2.07 8.38
C VAL A 45 0.21 2.42 8.60
N TRP A 46 0.58 3.59 8.13
CA TRP A 46 1.92 4.14 8.31
C TRP A 46 1.83 5.29 9.30
N ASP A 47 2.61 5.19 10.37
CA ASP A 47 2.69 6.28 11.34
C ASP A 47 3.70 7.30 10.81
N ASP A 48 3.18 8.30 10.11
CA ASP A 48 3.99 9.35 9.49
C ASP A 48 3.93 10.58 10.38
N GLY A 49 4.83 10.64 11.34
CA GLY A 49 4.90 11.78 12.25
C GLY A 49 3.65 11.98 13.06
N GLY A 50 3.01 10.90 13.49
CA GLY A 50 1.78 10.96 14.25
C GLY A 50 0.52 10.91 13.41
N LYS A 51 0.66 11.00 12.09
CA LYS A 51 -0.47 10.86 11.18
C LYS A 51 -0.56 9.41 10.72
N LEU A 52 -1.71 8.81 10.88
CA LEU A 52 -1.90 7.41 10.49
C LEU A 52 -2.44 7.36 9.06
N VAL A 53 -1.55 7.05 8.12
CA VAL A 53 -1.88 7.01 6.70
C VAL A 53 -2.16 5.56 6.30
N VAL A 54 -3.32 5.32 5.69
CA VAL A 54 -3.69 3.97 5.26
C VAL A 54 -2.82 3.56 4.09
N VAL A 55 -2.12 2.44 4.26
CA VAL A 55 -1.22 1.91 3.24
C VAL A 55 -1.88 0.77 2.50
N ASP A 56 -2.57 -0.12 3.21
CA ASP A 56 -3.27 -1.25 2.61
C ASP A 56 -4.55 -1.51 3.40
N GLY A 57 -5.60 -1.90 2.68
CA GLY A 57 -6.89 -2.16 3.29
C GLY A 57 -7.91 -1.07 3.01
N HIS A 58 -7.74 -0.33 1.92
CA HIS A 58 -8.68 0.75 1.58
C HIS A 58 -10.10 0.23 1.37
N THR A 59 -10.24 -0.97 0.79
CA THR A 59 -11.56 -1.56 0.58
C THR A 59 -12.23 -1.85 1.92
N ARG A 60 -11.49 -2.41 2.87
CA ARG A 60 -12.04 -2.69 4.19
C ARG A 60 -12.38 -1.40 4.94
N LEU A 61 -11.55 -0.38 4.79
CA LEU A 61 -11.84 0.92 5.40
C LEU A 61 -13.12 1.51 4.84
N GLN A 62 -13.27 1.48 3.53
CA GLN A 62 -14.47 2.03 2.90
C GLN A 62 -15.70 1.22 3.32
N ALA A 63 -15.58 -0.12 3.34
CA ALA A 63 -16.68 -0.98 3.76
C ALA A 63 -17.08 -0.67 5.20
N ALA A 64 -16.12 -0.49 6.09
CA ALA A 64 -16.41 -0.18 7.48
C ALA A 64 -17.11 1.17 7.61
N THR A 65 -16.66 2.15 6.83
CA THR A 65 -17.28 3.47 6.84
C THR A 65 -18.73 3.40 6.39
N GLU A 66 -18.98 2.68 5.30
CA GLU A 66 -20.34 2.55 4.75
C GLU A 66 -21.23 1.70 5.64
N ALA A 67 -20.65 0.75 6.37
CA ALA A 67 -21.40 -0.07 7.30
C ALA A 67 -21.73 0.65 8.61
N GLY A 68 -21.20 1.86 8.77
CA GLY A 68 -21.49 2.65 9.96
C GLY A 68 -20.64 2.32 11.17
N LEU A 69 -19.51 1.62 10.97
CA LEU A 69 -18.61 1.32 12.06
C LEU A 69 -17.80 2.56 12.41
N GLY A 70 -17.53 2.74 13.72
CA GLY A 70 -16.77 3.89 14.18
C GLY A 70 -15.29 3.61 14.34
N GLU A 71 -14.94 2.34 14.51
CA GLU A 71 -13.57 1.93 14.77
C GLU A 71 -13.22 0.71 13.94
N VAL A 72 -11.93 0.59 13.65
CA VAL A 72 -11.41 -0.56 12.92
C VAL A 72 -10.12 -1.02 13.61
N GLU A 73 -9.72 -2.24 13.31
CA GLU A 73 -8.45 -2.75 13.80
C GLU A 73 -7.34 -2.32 12.83
N THR A 74 -6.24 -1.79 13.36
CA THR A 74 -5.12 -1.34 12.54
C THR A 74 -3.82 -1.95 13.02
N TYR A 75 -2.87 -2.02 12.11
CA TYR A 75 -1.50 -2.39 12.42
C TYR A 75 -0.61 -1.25 11.93
N ALA A 76 0.08 -0.60 12.86
CA ALA A 76 0.88 0.58 12.54
C ALA A 76 2.30 0.15 12.19
N HIS A 77 2.79 0.67 11.07
CA HIS A 77 4.16 0.42 10.61
C HIS A 77 4.96 1.70 10.71
N GLU A 78 6.26 1.54 10.86
CA GLU A 78 7.19 2.65 10.80
C GLU A 78 8.05 2.48 9.57
N PHE A 79 7.77 3.29 8.55
CA PHE A 79 8.56 3.27 7.32
C PHE A 79 9.49 4.49 7.31
N THR A 80 10.62 4.31 6.63
CA THR A 80 11.60 5.38 6.53
C THR A 80 11.07 6.54 5.68
N ASP A 81 10.37 6.20 4.61
CA ASP A 81 9.80 7.22 3.73
C ASP A 81 8.61 6.63 2.99
N GLU A 82 8.00 7.46 2.16
CA GLU A 82 6.82 7.05 1.42
C GLU A 82 7.11 5.94 0.42
N THR A 83 8.33 5.92 -0.13
CA THR A 83 8.71 4.87 -1.08
C THR A 83 8.68 3.50 -0.41
N GLU A 84 9.21 3.41 0.79
CA GLU A 84 9.21 2.15 1.51
C GLU A 84 7.80 1.69 1.82
N ALA A 85 6.93 2.62 2.23
CA ALA A 85 5.54 2.30 2.49
C ALA A 85 4.84 1.82 1.23
N LEU A 86 5.14 2.46 0.10
CA LEU A 86 4.55 2.09 -1.18
C LEU A 86 4.99 0.71 -1.62
N GLU A 87 6.27 0.40 -1.46
CA GLU A 87 6.78 -0.93 -1.78
C GLU A 87 6.12 -1.99 -0.93
N TYR A 88 5.88 -1.69 0.34
CA TYR A 88 5.18 -2.62 1.22
C TYR A 88 3.76 -2.88 0.72
N ALA A 89 3.04 -1.83 0.35
CA ALA A 89 1.67 -1.97 -0.12
C ALA A 89 1.59 -2.83 -1.37
N ILE A 90 2.51 -2.61 -2.32
CA ILE A 90 2.54 -3.37 -3.56
C ILE A 90 2.85 -4.83 -3.29
N ARG A 91 3.86 -5.08 -2.47
CA ARG A 91 4.26 -6.45 -2.13
C ARG A 91 3.12 -7.19 -1.42
N ASN A 92 2.42 -6.49 -0.55
CA ASN A 92 1.32 -7.10 0.20
C ASN A 92 0.20 -7.54 -0.72
N GLN A 93 -0.16 -6.71 -1.69
CA GLN A 93 -1.18 -7.06 -2.67
C GLN A 93 -0.71 -8.19 -3.59
N SER A 94 0.55 -8.15 -4.02
CA SER A 94 1.10 -9.19 -4.89
C SER A 94 1.06 -10.56 -4.24
N ARG A 95 1.23 -10.62 -2.93
CA ARG A 95 1.20 -11.88 -2.21
C ARG A 95 -0.19 -12.46 -2.12
N ARG A 96 -1.21 -11.62 -2.15
CA ARG A 96 -2.58 -12.09 -1.98
C ARG A 96 -3.20 -12.53 -3.29
N ARG A 97 -2.78 -11.94 -4.41
CA ARG A 97 -3.39 -12.21 -5.69
C ARG A 97 -2.47 -11.77 -6.81
N ASN A 98 -2.78 -12.23 -8.02
CA ASN A 98 -2.04 -11.78 -9.20
C ASN A 98 -2.54 -10.38 -9.57
N LEU A 99 -1.61 -9.49 -9.86
CA LEU A 99 -1.95 -8.14 -10.26
C LEU A 99 -2.22 -8.10 -11.76
N THR A 100 -3.19 -7.28 -12.16
CA THR A 100 -3.46 -7.08 -13.57
C THR A 100 -2.38 -6.19 -14.18
N ALA A 101 -2.31 -6.16 -15.52
CA ALA A 101 -1.35 -5.31 -16.21
C ALA A 101 -1.57 -3.84 -15.85
N ALA A 102 -2.83 -3.42 -15.75
CA ALA A 102 -3.13 -2.03 -15.37
C ALA A 102 -2.65 -1.72 -13.96
N GLU A 103 -2.83 -2.66 -13.04
CA GLU A 103 -2.36 -2.47 -11.67
C GLU A 103 -0.85 -2.40 -11.60
N LEU A 104 -0.16 -3.27 -12.34
CA LEU A 104 1.29 -3.24 -12.38
C LEU A 104 1.80 -1.92 -12.95
N LEU A 105 1.16 -1.41 -13.98
CA LEU A 105 1.55 -0.14 -14.55
C LEU A 105 1.38 1.00 -13.54
N ARG A 106 0.27 1.01 -12.83
CA ARG A 106 0.07 2.03 -11.79
C ARG A 106 1.16 1.96 -10.71
N CYS A 107 1.56 0.75 -10.35
CA CYS A 107 2.62 0.57 -9.36
C CYS A 107 3.94 1.12 -9.86
N VAL A 108 4.28 0.82 -11.11
CA VAL A 108 5.52 1.31 -11.70
C VAL A 108 5.52 2.83 -11.76
N GLU A 109 4.42 3.41 -12.21
CA GLU A 109 4.33 4.86 -12.31
C GLU A 109 4.44 5.53 -10.95
N ALA A 110 3.81 4.97 -9.93
CA ALA A 110 3.87 5.54 -8.60
C ALA A 110 5.28 5.50 -8.04
N LEU A 111 5.99 4.39 -8.26
CA LEU A 111 7.37 4.25 -7.79
C LEU A 111 8.31 5.19 -8.55
N ASP A 112 8.09 5.37 -9.83
CA ASP A 112 8.92 6.28 -10.63
C ASP A 112 8.79 7.71 -10.15
N VAL A 113 7.58 8.14 -9.84
CA VAL A 113 7.37 9.48 -9.30
C VAL A 113 8.12 9.65 -7.98
N ARG A 114 8.07 8.64 -7.11
CA ARG A 114 8.79 8.70 -5.85
C ARG A 114 10.29 8.78 -6.07
N LYS A 115 10.81 8.01 -7.01
CA LYS A 115 12.24 8.05 -7.31
C LYS A 115 12.68 9.40 -7.84
N GLN A 116 11.85 10.05 -8.64
CA GLN A 116 12.18 11.36 -9.17
C GLN A 116 12.24 12.42 -8.07
N HIS A 117 11.37 12.31 -7.08
CA HIS A 117 11.28 13.30 -6.02
C HIS A 117 12.21 13.01 -4.86
N GLY A 118 12.43 11.75 -4.53
CA GLY A 118 13.30 11.36 -3.44
C GLY A 118 14.51 10.59 -3.90
N GLY A 119 14.76 10.56 -5.22
CA GLY A 119 15.73 9.67 -5.80
C GLY A 119 17.16 9.92 -5.41
N ASP A 120 17.53 11.17 -5.21
CA ASP A 120 18.92 11.51 -4.88
C ASP A 120 19.37 10.75 -3.65
N ARG A 121 18.55 10.73 -2.62
CA ARG A 121 18.90 10.05 -1.38
C ARG A 121 19.02 8.55 -1.59
N ARG A 122 18.07 7.95 -2.30
CA ARG A 122 18.13 6.53 -2.54
C ARG A 122 19.24 6.17 -3.52
N SER A 123 19.45 6.99 -4.53
CA SER A 123 20.52 6.77 -5.48
C SER A 123 21.88 6.78 -4.80
N ALA A 124 22.07 7.68 -3.87
CA ALA A 124 23.32 7.74 -3.13
C ALA A 124 23.57 6.45 -2.37
N ARG A 125 22.53 5.82 -1.85
CA ARG A 125 22.72 4.57 -1.13
C ARG A 125 22.99 3.39 -2.03
N PHE A 126 22.43 3.41 -3.23
CA PHE A 126 22.52 2.27 -4.14
C PHE A 126 23.53 2.44 -5.25
N SER A 127 24.10 3.61 -5.40
CA SER A 127 24.99 3.84 -6.54
C SER A 127 26.19 2.94 -6.56
N LYS A 128 26.50 2.34 -5.48
CA LYS A 128 27.56 1.34 -5.47
C LYS A 128 27.02 -0.03 -5.74
N GLY A 129 25.83 -0.10 -5.88
CA GLY A 129 25.24 -1.36 -6.30
C GLY A 129 24.79 -1.31 -7.67
N SER A 130 24.83 -0.63 -8.16
CA SER A 130 24.23 -0.96 -9.14
C SER A 130 23.67 -1.12 -10.01
N ALA A 131 23.62 -0.97 -10.13
CA ALA A 131 23.26 -1.27 -10.78
C ALA A 131 22.68 -1.70 -11.38
N GLU A 132 22.71 -1.50 -11.54
CA GLU A 132 22.35 -2.02 -11.86
C GLU A 132 21.56 -2.55 -12.32
N PRO A 133 21.87 -2.46 -12.68
CA PRO A 133 21.36 -3.07 -13.01
C PRO A 133 20.63 -3.56 -13.32
N LEU A 134 20.60 -3.39 -13.63
CA LEU A 134 20.28 -4.02 -13.63
C LEU A 134 19.92 -4.44 -13.98
N LYS A 135 20.02 -4.27 -14.29
CA LYS A 135 20.06 -4.68 -14.37
C LYS A 135 19.54 -5.27 -14.67
N THR A 136 19.98 -4.81 -15.07
CA THR A 136 19.99 -5.36 -15.06
C THR A 136 19.57 -5.81 -15.21
N GLU A 137 19.62 -5.67 -15.48
CA GLU A 137 19.78 -6.15 -15.36
C GLU A 137 19.28 -6.68 -15.51
N CYS A 138 19.69 -6.33 -15.86
CA CYS A 138 19.79 -6.82 -15.81
C CYS A 138 19.53 -7.28 -16.07
N SER A 139 19.44 -7.14 -16.50
CA SER A 139 19.71 -7.62 -16.38
C SER A 139 19.47 -8.15 -16.63
N ALA A 140 19.81 -7.98 -17.10
CA ALA A 140 20.10 -8.44 -16.90
C ALA A 140 19.99 -8.73 -16.88
N ASP A 141 20.51 -8.40 -16.98
CA ASP A 141 20.90 -8.62 -16.50
C ASP A 141 20.84 -9.00 -16.38
N HIS A 142 21.55 -8.93 -16.48
CA HIS A 142 22.04 -9.21 -16.01
C HIS A 142 21.89 -9.83 -16.13
N THR A 143 21.78 -9.80 -16.54
CA THR A 143 22.13 -10.34 -16.30
C THR A 143 22.19 -10.75 -16.38
N ALA A 144 22.64 -10.77 -16.76
CA ALA A 144 22.99 -11.18 -16.50
C ALA A 144 22.93 -11.41 -16.39
N SER A 145 23.60 -11.33 -16.49
CA SER A 145 23.87 -11.60 -16.12
C SER A 145 23.57 -11.72 -15.89
#